data_4ba95750aa7dfd740257d23b8bcbd2f6
#
_entry.id   4ba95750aa7dfd740257d23b8bcbd2f6
#
_cell.length_a   1.000
_cell.length_b   1.000
_cell.length_c   1.000
_cell.angle_alpha   90.00
_cell.angle_beta   90.00
_cell.angle_gamma   90.00
#
_symmetry.space_group_name_H-M   'P 1'
#
loop_
_entity.id
_entity.type
_entity.pdbx_description
1 polymer ?
#
loop_
_entity_poly.entity_id
_entity_poly.type
_entity_poly.pdbx_seq_one_letter_code
_entity_poly.pdbx_strand_id
1 'polypeptide(L)'
;NKLHNKEFKWRTYLMADSIILLEERKEVTTFLLDEGTITETTVTTPTGETPGYEYSGVKVKVDDAVTLSENSNIGKPTVKKYTDESSEIILGIAVNDPVTMTGGRRKTAILVLGHLFRLKLASGLSNINVNDRIALTSTGAIKSDDGEYIAMHPVESSDSYNYIEVFRPYDLGDA
;
A
#
# COMPACT_ATOMS: atom_id res chain seq x y z
N ASN A 1 32.34 18.88 13.42
CA ASN A 1 31.00 18.26 13.32
C ASN A 1 30.73 17.87 11.87
N LYS A 2 31.22 16.68 11.51
CA LYS A 2 30.92 16.11 10.22
C LYS A 2 29.56 15.41 10.35
N LEU A 3 28.51 16.06 9.88
CA LEU A 3 27.28 15.39 9.53
C LEU A 3 27.63 14.36 8.46
N HIS A 4 27.64 13.10 8.85
CA HIS A 4 27.72 12.00 7.91
C HIS A 4 26.48 12.03 7.05
N ASN A 5 26.61 12.56 5.84
CA ASN A 5 25.73 12.23 4.75
C ASN A 5 25.81 10.71 4.61
N LYS A 6 24.88 10.01 5.21
CA LYS A 6 24.62 8.62 4.83
C LYS A 6 24.08 8.70 3.42
N GLU A 7 24.97 8.69 2.44
CA GLU A 7 24.61 8.27 1.11
C GLU A 7 23.91 6.92 1.26
N PHE A 8 22.62 6.90 1.06
CA PHE A 8 21.91 5.67 0.79
C PHE A 8 22.52 5.12 -0.49
N LYS A 9 23.55 4.29 -0.35
CA LYS A 9 24.05 3.50 -1.45
C LYS A 9 22.91 2.57 -1.84
N TRP A 10 22.27 2.89 -2.92
CA TRP A 10 21.40 1.98 -3.66
C TRP A 10 22.24 0.72 -3.90
N ARG A 11 22.02 -0.29 -3.10
CA ARG A 11 22.57 -1.59 -3.39
C ARG A 11 21.76 -2.14 -4.55
N THR A 12 22.21 -1.80 -5.74
CA THR A 12 21.81 -2.54 -6.92
C THR A 12 22.34 -3.95 -6.73
N TYR A 13 21.52 -4.82 -6.20
CA TYR A 13 21.82 -6.24 -6.27
C TYR A 13 21.61 -6.63 -7.73
N LEU A 14 22.68 -6.58 -8.49
CA LEU A 14 22.80 -7.24 -9.77
C LEU A 14 22.77 -8.75 -9.49
N MET A 15 21.60 -9.29 -9.25
CA MET A 15 21.39 -10.72 -9.41
C MET A 15 21.11 -10.92 -10.89
N ALA A 16 22.11 -11.46 -11.59
CA ALA A 16 22.08 -11.94 -12.97
C ALA A 16 20.83 -11.51 -13.77
N ASP A 17 20.97 -10.42 -14.48
CA ASP A 17 20.20 -9.97 -15.66
C ASP A 17 18.71 -9.64 -15.55
N SER A 18 18.00 -9.78 -14.43
CA SER A 18 16.54 -9.67 -14.53
C SER A 18 15.77 -9.05 -13.37
N ILE A 19 16.36 -8.83 -12.20
CA ILE A 19 15.63 -8.19 -11.09
C ILE A 19 16.08 -6.75 -10.96
N ILE A 20 15.15 -5.84 -11.20
CA ILE A 20 15.38 -4.42 -11.02
C ILE A 20 14.51 -3.93 -9.87
N LEU A 21 15.11 -3.48 -8.80
CA LEU A 21 14.47 -2.62 -7.83
C LEU A 21 14.29 -1.26 -8.50
N LEU A 22 13.03 -0.91 -8.81
CA LEU A 22 12.74 0.31 -9.54
C LEU A 22 12.64 1.53 -8.64
N GLU A 23 12.09 1.37 -7.45
CA GLU A 23 11.84 2.47 -6.56
C GLU A 23 11.67 1.99 -5.11
N GLU A 24 12.40 2.62 -4.21
CA GLU A 24 12.12 2.57 -2.78
C GLU A 24 11.31 3.82 -2.41
N ARG A 25 10.12 3.63 -1.85
CA ARG A 25 9.27 4.74 -1.46
C ARG A 25 9.66 5.28 -0.10
N LYS A 26 9.35 6.54 0.12
CA LYS A 26 9.57 7.22 1.40
C LYS A 26 8.76 6.57 2.52
N GLU A 27 9.21 6.72 3.76
CA GLU A 27 8.54 6.22 4.97
C GLU A 27 7.11 6.75 5.14
N VAL A 28 6.84 7.98 4.70
CA VAL A 28 5.50 8.58 4.69
C VAL A 28 4.97 8.59 3.28
N THR A 29 3.86 7.94 3.06
CA THR A 29 3.22 7.82 1.74
C THR A 29 1.73 8.06 1.85
N THR A 30 1.17 8.80 0.89
CA THR A 30 -0.27 9.04 0.82
C THR A 30 -0.98 7.87 0.16
N PHE A 31 -2.01 7.36 0.83
CA PHE A 31 -2.87 6.30 0.32
C PHE A 31 -4.32 6.76 0.21
N LEU A 32 -5.01 6.21 -0.78
CA LEU A 32 -6.47 6.23 -0.83
C LEU A 32 -7.03 5.31 0.24
N LEU A 33 -8.16 5.69 0.83
CA LEU A 33 -8.83 4.94 1.86
C LEU A 33 -9.97 4.10 1.28
N ASP A 34 -10.09 2.87 1.77
CA ASP A 34 -11.26 2.04 1.61
C ASP A 34 -12.10 2.13 2.88
N GLU A 35 -13.16 2.88 2.82
CA GLU A 35 -14.11 3.08 3.91
C GLU A 35 -15.51 2.55 3.54
N GLY A 36 -15.53 1.58 2.64
CA GLY A 36 -16.76 0.97 2.14
C GLY A 36 -17.41 1.76 1.01
N THR A 37 -18.71 1.57 0.84
CA THR A 37 -19.50 2.28 -0.15
C THR A 37 -19.71 3.73 0.27
N ILE A 38 -19.52 4.63 -0.67
CA ILE A 38 -19.71 6.08 -0.48
C ILE A 38 -21.08 6.47 -1.03
N THR A 39 -21.90 7.11 -0.19
CA THR A 39 -23.20 7.66 -0.57
C THR A 39 -23.14 9.18 -0.47
N GLU A 40 -23.42 9.88 -1.56
CA GLU A 40 -23.51 11.33 -1.56
C GLU A 40 -24.81 11.77 -0.89
N THR A 41 -24.69 12.76 -0.01
CA THR A 41 -25.79 13.40 0.70
C THR A 41 -25.73 14.91 0.50
N THR A 42 -26.80 15.61 0.82
CA THR A 42 -26.84 17.08 0.80
C THR A 42 -26.77 17.62 2.22
N VAL A 43 -25.81 18.48 2.46
CA VAL A 43 -25.68 19.20 3.74
C VAL A 43 -26.16 20.63 3.53
N THR A 44 -27.22 21.01 4.25
CA THR A 44 -27.73 22.39 4.24
C THR A 44 -26.93 23.25 5.22
N THR A 45 -26.36 24.32 4.72
CA THR A 45 -25.62 25.31 5.49
C THR A 45 -26.33 26.67 5.42
N PRO A 46 -26.01 27.64 6.30
CA PRO A 46 -26.59 28.98 6.21
C PRO A 46 -26.30 29.70 4.88
N THR A 47 -25.28 29.26 4.13
CA THR A 47 -24.86 29.85 2.86
C THR A 47 -25.33 29.05 1.64
N GLY A 48 -26.05 27.93 1.84
CA GLY A 48 -26.55 27.09 0.76
C GLY A 48 -26.39 25.60 1.04
N GLU A 49 -26.53 24.80 0.00
CA GLU A 49 -26.37 23.35 0.04
C GLU A 49 -24.99 22.95 -0.45
N THR A 50 -24.35 22.01 0.26
CA THR A 50 -23.08 21.44 -0.12
C THR A 50 -23.16 19.92 -0.13
N PRO A 51 -22.39 19.23 -0.98
CA PRO A 51 -22.34 17.77 -0.94
C PRO A 51 -21.74 17.29 0.38
N GLY A 52 -22.37 16.28 0.97
CA GLY A 52 -21.85 15.49 2.07
C GLY A 52 -21.68 14.06 1.65
N TYR A 53 -21.02 13.27 2.46
CA TYR A 53 -20.74 11.86 2.14
C TYR A 53 -20.92 10.99 3.36
N GLU A 54 -21.55 9.84 3.16
CA GLU A 54 -21.67 8.78 4.15
C GLU A 54 -20.88 7.56 3.68
N TYR A 55 -20.29 6.85 4.62
CA TYR A 55 -19.42 5.71 4.38
C TYR A 55 -19.97 4.48 5.08
N SER A 56 -20.13 3.37 4.37
CA SER A 56 -20.64 2.13 4.94
C SER A 56 -19.61 1.39 5.81
N GLY A 57 -18.32 1.64 5.60
CA GLY A 57 -17.24 1.04 6.34
C GLY A 57 -16.74 1.90 7.51
N VAL A 58 -15.69 1.41 8.17
CA VAL A 58 -15.08 2.12 9.28
C VAL A 58 -14.19 3.24 8.76
N LYS A 59 -14.40 4.46 9.27
CA LYS A 59 -13.61 5.62 8.89
C LYS A 59 -12.25 5.62 9.58
N VAL A 60 -11.23 5.97 8.81
CA VAL A 60 -9.86 6.19 9.30
C VAL A 60 -9.74 7.60 9.88
N LYS A 61 -9.05 7.71 11.00
CA LYS A 61 -8.71 8.97 11.67
C LYS A 61 -7.20 9.06 11.87
N VAL A 62 -6.71 10.23 12.19
CA VAL A 62 -5.33 10.41 12.66
C VAL A 62 -5.02 9.45 13.81
N ASP A 63 -3.80 8.93 13.83
CA ASP A 63 -3.28 7.93 14.79
C ASP A 63 -3.86 6.50 14.66
N ASP A 64 -4.81 6.28 13.75
CA ASP A 64 -5.29 4.92 13.48
C ASP A 64 -4.23 4.07 12.77
N ALA A 65 -4.09 2.83 13.21
CA ALA A 65 -3.38 1.82 12.45
C ALA A 65 -4.19 1.41 11.20
N VAL A 66 -3.51 1.20 10.10
CA VAL A 66 -4.11 0.82 8.82
C VAL A 66 -3.48 -0.44 8.26
N THR A 67 -4.27 -1.16 7.49
CA THR A 67 -3.87 -2.36 6.75
C THR A 67 -4.22 -2.21 5.27
N LEU A 68 -3.67 -3.06 4.43
CA LEU A 68 -4.01 -3.11 3.01
C LEU A 68 -5.47 -3.55 2.82
N SER A 69 -6.16 -2.91 1.90
CA SER A 69 -7.50 -3.32 1.51
C SER A 69 -7.45 -4.35 0.38
N GLU A 70 -8.23 -5.41 0.52
CA GLU A 70 -8.48 -6.42 -0.51
C GLU A 70 -9.16 -5.84 -1.76
N ASN A 71 -9.79 -4.67 -1.64
CA ASN A 71 -10.43 -3.95 -2.74
C ASN A 71 -9.46 -3.01 -3.49
N SER A 72 -8.15 -3.16 -3.27
CA SER A 72 -7.14 -2.42 -4.03
C SER A 72 -7.20 -2.77 -5.51
N ASN A 73 -7.09 -1.77 -6.37
CA ASN A 73 -6.97 -1.97 -7.81
C ASN A 73 -5.51 -2.18 -8.21
N ILE A 74 -5.31 -2.75 -9.40
CA ILE A 74 -3.98 -2.97 -9.98
C ILE A 74 -3.20 -1.65 -10.03
N GLY A 75 -2.00 -1.66 -9.47
CA GLY A 75 -1.13 -0.49 -9.40
C GLY A 75 -1.62 0.64 -8.49
N LYS A 76 -2.73 0.45 -7.78
CA LYS A 76 -3.34 1.45 -6.90
C LYS A 76 -3.70 0.86 -5.55
N PRO A 77 -2.72 0.63 -4.68
CA PRO A 77 -2.97 0.14 -3.33
C PRO A 77 -3.89 1.10 -2.56
N THR A 78 -4.85 0.55 -1.86
CA THR A 78 -5.71 1.27 -0.90
C THR A 78 -5.57 0.67 0.47
N VAL A 79 -5.83 1.45 1.49
CA VAL A 79 -5.76 1.03 2.88
C VAL A 79 -7.09 1.21 3.58
N LYS A 80 -7.32 0.39 4.58
CA LYS A 80 -8.48 0.46 5.47
C LYS A 80 -8.01 0.48 6.93
N LYS A 81 -8.91 0.85 7.84
CA LYS A 81 -8.61 0.78 9.27
C LYS A 81 -8.29 -0.66 9.67
N TYR A 82 -7.21 -0.83 10.42
CA TYR A 82 -6.87 -2.11 11.03
C TYR A 82 -7.88 -2.44 12.16
N THR A 83 -8.45 -3.64 12.11
CA THR A 83 -9.48 -4.10 13.03
C THR A 83 -9.09 -5.33 13.84
N ASP A 84 -7.82 -5.72 13.78
CA ASP A 84 -7.25 -6.87 14.48
C ASP A 84 -7.83 -8.22 14.02
N GLU A 85 -8.23 -8.31 12.77
CA GLU A 85 -8.58 -9.60 12.18
C GLU A 85 -7.31 -10.43 11.90
N SER A 86 -7.41 -11.73 12.04
CA SER A 86 -6.27 -12.66 12.04
C SER A 86 -5.43 -12.67 10.77
N SER A 87 -5.96 -12.18 9.65
CA SER A 87 -5.26 -12.09 8.36
C SER A 87 -4.69 -10.71 8.07
N GLU A 88 -4.99 -9.72 8.92
CA GLU A 88 -4.55 -8.35 8.70
C GLU A 88 -3.10 -8.14 9.16
N ILE A 89 -2.36 -7.40 8.34
CA ILE A 89 -0.99 -6.97 8.65
C ILE A 89 -1.00 -5.45 8.75
N ILE A 90 -0.48 -4.91 9.85
CA ILE A 90 -0.36 -3.46 10.01
C ILE A 90 0.63 -2.92 8.99
N LEU A 91 0.14 -2.10 8.05
CA LEU A 91 0.97 -1.39 7.09
C LEU A 91 1.62 -0.16 7.71
N GLY A 92 0.88 0.57 8.53
CA GLY A 92 1.34 1.82 9.11
C GLY A 92 0.29 2.53 9.95
N ILE A 93 0.55 3.79 10.21
CA ILE A 93 -0.26 4.65 11.07
C ILE A 93 -0.60 5.94 10.32
N ALA A 94 -1.87 6.35 10.35
CA ALA A 94 -2.30 7.64 9.78
C ALA A 94 -1.71 8.81 10.60
N VAL A 95 -0.98 9.69 9.93
CA VAL A 95 -0.27 10.80 10.60
C VAL A 95 -1.02 12.13 10.55
N ASN A 96 -2.10 12.20 9.79
CA ASN A 96 -2.99 13.35 9.74
C ASN A 96 -4.43 12.91 9.49
N ASP A 97 -5.36 13.84 9.72
CA ASP A 97 -6.75 13.59 9.38
C ASP A 97 -6.93 13.45 7.87
N PRO A 98 -7.74 12.48 7.43
CA PRO A 98 -8.00 12.28 6.02
C PRO A 98 -8.64 13.48 5.35
N VAL A 99 -8.26 13.69 4.10
CA VAL A 99 -8.82 14.74 3.22
C VAL A 99 -9.81 14.11 2.26
N THR A 100 -11.00 14.69 2.16
CA THR A 100 -12.02 14.27 1.22
C THR A 100 -11.76 14.86 -0.16
N MET A 101 -11.73 14.00 -1.17
CA MET A 101 -11.61 14.39 -2.56
C MET A 101 -13.00 14.50 -3.22
N THR A 102 -13.04 15.05 -4.42
CA THR A 102 -14.25 15.06 -5.26
C THR A 102 -14.79 13.64 -5.40
N GLY A 103 -16.09 13.45 -5.18
CA GLY A 103 -16.73 12.14 -5.17
C GLY A 103 -16.72 11.43 -3.81
N GLY A 104 -16.19 12.08 -2.78
CA GLY A 104 -16.26 11.61 -1.39
C GLY A 104 -15.15 10.66 -0.97
N ARG A 105 -14.33 10.16 -1.90
CA ARG A 105 -13.20 9.30 -1.53
C ARG A 105 -12.18 10.09 -0.72
N ARG A 106 -11.65 9.46 0.32
CA ARG A 106 -10.69 10.11 1.21
C ARG A 106 -9.29 9.55 1.01
N LYS A 107 -8.30 10.35 1.35
CA LYS A 107 -6.87 9.98 1.36
C LYS A 107 -6.20 10.53 2.60
N THR A 108 -5.15 9.87 3.04
CA THR A 108 -4.33 10.34 4.15
C THR A 108 -2.87 9.91 3.98
N ALA A 109 -1.99 10.62 4.65
CA ALA A 109 -0.59 10.22 4.74
C ALA A 109 -0.44 9.13 5.81
N ILE A 110 0.30 8.09 5.46
CA ILE A 110 0.58 6.93 6.31
C ILE A 110 2.08 6.89 6.59
N LEU A 111 2.43 6.86 7.86
CA LEU A 111 3.77 6.44 8.29
C LEU A 111 3.86 4.94 8.14
N VAL A 112 4.59 4.49 7.14
CA VAL A 112 4.70 3.07 6.80
C VAL A 112 5.67 2.39 7.77
N LEU A 113 5.23 1.29 8.38
CA LEU A 113 6.03 0.48 9.31
C LEU A 113 6.81 -0.61 8.57
N GLY A 114 7.55 -0.21 7.56
CA GLY A 114 8.33 -1.09 6.71
C GLY A 114 8.86 -0.34 5.48
N HIS A 115 9.23 -1.11 4.47
CA HIS A 115 9.72 -0.60 3.20
C HIS A 115 8.71 -0.87 2.08
N LEU A 116 8.56 0.09 1.18
CA LEU A 116 7.73 -0.04 -0.02
C LEU A 116 8.63 -0.16 -1.24
N PHE A 117 8.36 -1.17 -2.07
CA PHE A 117 9.09 -1.41 -3.29
C PHE A 117 8.13 -1.59 -4.47
N ARG A 118 8.63 -1.32 -5.67
CA ARG A 118 8.03 -1.74 -6.91
C ARG A 118 8.95 -2.77 -7.55
N LEU A 119 8.46 -3.96 -7.78
CA LEU A 119 9.23 -5.07 -8.31
C LEU A 119 8.73 -5.44 -9.72
N LYS A 120 9.65 -5.83 -10.59
CA LYS A 120 9.30 -6.40 -11.88
C LYS A 120 8.76 -7.81 -11.67
N LEU A 121 7.63 -8.12 -12.29
CA LEU A 121 7.03 -9.44 -12.27
C LEU A 121 7.79 -10.40 -13.21
N ALA A 122 7.92 -11.66 -12.80
CA ALA A 122 8.33 -12.73 -13.71
C ALA A 122 7.26 -12.96 -14.78
N SER A 123 7.62 -13.49 -15.91
CA SER A 123 6.65 -13.86 -16.96
C SER A 123 5.89 -15.14 -16.59
N GLY A 124 4.65 -15.25 -17.06
CA GLY A 124 3.83 -16.46 -16.89
C GLY A 124 3.32 -16.71 -15.49
N LEU A 125 3.02 -15.65 -14.75
CA LEU A 125 2.53 -15.72 -13.38
C LEU A 125 1.10 -16.26 -13.25
N SER A 126 0.85 -16.89 -12.11
CA SER A 126 -0.48 -17.08 -11.57
C SER A 126 -1.01 -15.77 -10.98
N ASN A 127 -2.32 -15.70 -10.76
CA ASN A 127 -2.94 -14.55 -10.12
C ASN A 127 -2.35 -14.30 -8.73
N ILE A 128 -2.11 -13.02 -8.45
CA ILE A 128 -1.66 -12.53 -7.15
C ILE A 128 -2.79 -11.72 -6.54
N ASN A 129 -3.08 -11.97 -5.28
CA ASN A 129 -4.06 -11.19 -4.52
C ASN A 129 -3.34 -10.26 -3.52
N VAL A 130 -4.05 -9.27 -3.02
CA VAL A 130 -3.57 -8.46 -1.89
C VAL A 130 -3.23 -9.36 -0.72
N ASN A 131 -2.14 -9.05 -0.02
CA ASN A 131 -1.57 -9.82 1.09
C ASN A 131 -0.90 -11.16 0.71
N ASP A 132 -0.89 -11.54 -0.56
CA ASP A 132 -0.07 -12.69 -0.97
C ASP A 132 1.42 -12.41 -0.71
N ARG A 133 2.14 -13.44 -0.33
CA ARG A 133 3.58 -13.36 -0.17
C ARG A 133 4.28 -13.44 -1.51
N ILE A 134 5.29 -12.61 -1.67
CA ILE A 134 6.06 -12.44 -2.90
C ILE A 134 7.52 -12.71 -2.62
N ALA A 135 8.13 -13.55 -3.43
CA ALA A 135 9.56 -13.80 -3.43
C ALA A 135 10.22 -13.22 -4.68
N LEU A 136 11.47 -12.80 -4.55
CA LEU A 136 12.31 -12.44 -5.68
C LEU A 136 13.07 -13.65 -6.21
N THR A 137 13.01 -13.82 -7.52
CA THR A 137 13.79 -14.84 -8.23
C THR A 137 14.69 -14.19 -9.29
N SER A 138 15.52 -14.97 -9.92
CA SER A 138 16.38 -14.49 -11.03
C SER A 138 15.59 -13.97 -12.24
N THR A 139 14.31 -14.31 -12.36
CA THR A 139 13.44 -13.89 -13.47
C THR A 139 12.46 -12.78 -13.11
N GLY A 140 12.34 -12.45 -11.83
CA GLY A 140 11.43 -11.43 -11.32
C GLY A 140 10.69 -11.87 -10.06
N ALA A 141 9.72 -11.08 -9.66
CA ALA A 141 8.87 -11.37 -8.50
C ALA A 141 7.82 -12.44 -8.83
N ILE A 142 7.63 -13.36 -7.91
CA ILE A 142 6.64 -14.44 -8.01
C ILE A 142 5.85 -14.57 -6.70
N LYS A 143 4.65 -15.13 -6.76
CA LYS A 143 3.93 -15.56 -5.56
C LYS A 143 4.64 -16.76 -4.94
N SER A 144 4.89 -16.72 -3.64
CA SER A 144 5.55 -17.79 -2.90
C SER A 144 5.22 -17.70 -1.41
N ASP A 145 4.87 -18.81 -0.79
CA ASP A 145 4.52 -18.84 0.64
C ASP A 145 5.71 -18.45 1.55
N ASP A 146 6.93 -18.63 1.06
CA ASP A 146 8.17 -18.23 1.75
C ASP A 146 8.64 -16.81 1.39
N GLY A 147 7.83 -16.05 0.68
CA GLY A 147 8.17 -14.69 0.25
C GLY A 147 8.34 -13.72 1.41
N GLU A 148 9.31 -12.82 1.30
CA GLU A 148 9.58 -11.77 2.30
C GLU A 148 8.73 -10.52 2.11
N TYR A 149 8.13 -10.36 0.94
CA TYR A 149 7.34 -9.20 0.57
C TYR A 149 5.85 -9.54 0.58
N ILE A 150 5.04 -8.52 0.72
CA ILE A 150 3.58 -8.63 0.75
C ILE A 150 3.01 -7.82 -0.40
N ALA A 151 2.18 -8.46 -1.23
CA ALA A 151 1.52 -7.81 -2.35
C ALA A 151 0.52 -6.75 -1.87
N MET A 152 0.63 -5.54 -2.41
CA MET A 152 -0.21 -4.40 -2.03
C MET A 152 -1.41 -4.20 -2.95
N HIS A 153 -1.43 -4.83 -4.09
CA HIS A 153 -2.54 -4.82 -5.04
C HIS A 153 -2.61 -6.15 -5.78
N PRO A 154 -3.77 -6.50 -6.37
CA PRO A 154 -3.88 -7.71 -7.16
C PRO A 154 -3.15 -7.57 -8.50
N VAL A 155 -2.78 -8.70 -9.08
CA VAL A 155 -2.32 -8.83 -10.46
C VAL A 155 -2.97 -10.08 -11.04
N GLU A 156 -3.65 -9.93 -12.17
CA GLU A 156 -4.19 -11.07 -12.89
C GLU A 156 -3.22 -11.52 -13.99
N SER A 157 -3.21 -12.80 -14.28
CA SER A 157 -2.33 -13.39 -15.31
C SER A 157 -2.58 -12.83 -16.73
N SER A 158 -3.78 -12.28 -16.94
CA SER A 158 -4.19 -11.62 -18.20
C SER A 158 -3.76 -10.15 -18.29
N ASP A 159 -3.25 -9.58 -17.19
CA ASP A 159 -2.89 -8.17 -17.16
C ASP A 159 -1.60 -7.90 -17.93
N SER A 160 -1.57 -6.78 -18.63
CA SER A 160 -0.35 -6.25 -19.24
C SER A 160 0.57 -5.52 -18.24
N TYR A 161 0.22 -5.53 -16.95
CA TYR A 161 0.99 -4.88 -15.92
C TYR A 161 2.21 -5.73 -15.53
N ASN A 162 3.40 -5.15 -15.67
CA ASN A 162 4.66 -5.87 -15.50
C ASN A 162 5.32 -5.67 -14.14
N TYR A 163 4.66 -4.96 -13.23
CA TYR A 163 5.20 -4.59 -11.94
C TYR A 163 4.21 -4.86 -10.83
N ILE A 164 4.73 -5.10 -9.63
CA ILE A 164 3.94 -5.21 -8.41
C ILE A 164 4.50 -4.28 -7.34
N GLU A 165 3.61 -3.57 -6.67
CA GLU A 165 3.97 -2.83 -5.47
C GLU A 165 3.86 -3.75 -4.27
N VAL A 166 4.91 -3.78 -3.46
CA VAL A 166 5.03 -4.67 -2.32
C VAL A 166 5.47 -3.93 -1.08
N PHE A 167 5.09 -4.48 0.04
CA PHE A 167 5.45 -4.03 1.36
C PHE A 167 6.33 -5.09 2.04
N ARG A 168 7.42 -4.64 2.62
CA ARG A 168 8.23 -5.46 3.52
C ARG A 168 8.16 -4.86 4.91
N PRO A 169 7.48 -5.51 5.86
CA PRO A 169 7.43 -5.04 7.24
C PRO A 169 8.82 -4.86 7.82
N TYR A 170 9.00 -3.90 8.71
CA TYR A 170 10.21 -3.88 9.52
C TYR A 170 10.31 -5.19 10.25
N ASP A 171 11.50 -5.78 10.19
CA ASP A 171 11.85 -6.88 11.06
C ASP A 171 11.96 -6.29 12.47
N LEU A 172 10.94 -6.50 13.28
CA LEU A 172 10.93 -6.07 14.68
C LEU A 172 11.87 -6.94 15.52
N GLY A 173 12.83 -7.57 14.83
CA GLY A 173 13.95 -8.25 15.42
C GLY A 173 13.56 -9.34 16.39
N ASP A 174 14.22 -10.43 16.33
CA ASP A 174 14.39 -11.30 17.48
C ASP A 174 15.11 -10.49 18.58
N ALA A 175 14.28 -9.81 19.32
CA ALA A 175 14.76 -9.10 20.49
C ALA A 175 15.29 -10.11 21.53
#